data_1e43e2e14e835d708d080525fe3962c4
#
_entry.id   1e43e2e14e835d708d080525fe3962c4
#
_cell.length_a   1.000
_cell.length_b   1.000
_cell.length_c   1.000
_cell.angle_alpha   90.00
_cell.angle_beta   90.00
_cell.angle_gamma   90.00
#
_symmetry.space_group_name_H-M   'P 1'
#
loop_
_entity.id
_entity.type
_entity.pdbx_description
1 polymer ?
#
loop_
_entity_poly.entity_id
_entity_poly.type
_entity_poly.pdbx_seq_one_letter_code
_entity_poly.pdbx_strand_id
1 'polypeptide(L)'
;MTIAEKNNIRREHLQWACALHQEKNHPHIHVVFWDTSSRVKNPFTPPSVPNAIRKQLIKDTFADKIRAFGEQKNKSAADLRSISNELVDEFEQHLRRLDKGRYKRFREGYDENRELDEDFDFDDEVLNETADRVFRIKAALPPTGRIAYQLLPPKVKAAVDELVAYLLKSTPALQKRKEDYIESKMKMAVLYGGSDEYLAGLRDRFAGEADKIIANRILGMVKTLGRLDSELHSEEYHAARRSYYAEQMLMEALDMLSLLSRENNRRFENLTDAIGGDLSKEAKKELFLKLQDKGYEH
;
A
#
# COMPACT_ATOMS: atom_id res chain seq x y z
N MET A 1 19.71 -35.18 -13.62
CA MET A 1 18.71 -35.50 -14.62
C MET A 1 19.30 -35.49 -16.03
N THR A 2 18.93 -36.42 -16.81
CA THR A 2 19.67 -36.68 -18.02
C THR A 2 18.73 -36.74 -19.24
N ILE A 3 19.33 -36.62 -20.42
CA ILE A 3 18.64 -36.84 -21.69
C ILE A 3 17.93 -38.19 -21.68
N ALA A 4 18.54 -39.22 -21.07
CA ALA A 4 17.97 -40.56 -20.93
C ALA A 4 16.59 -40.57 -20.28
N GLU A 5 16.47 -39.96 -19.09
CA GLU A 5 15.21 -39.93 -18.31
C GLU A 5 14.06 -39.27 -19.09
N LYS A 6 14.37 -38.20 -19.81
CA LYS A 6 13.35 -37.46 -20.59
C LYS A 6 12.90 -38.20 -21.85
N ASN A 7 13.70 -39.14 -22.33
CA ASN A 7 13.38 -39.98 -23.49
C ASN A 7 13.02 -41.42 -23.09
N ASN A 8 12.79 -41.68 -21.78
CA ASN A 8 12.48 -42.99 -21.23
C ASN A 8 13.54 -44.06 -21.54
N ILE A 9 14.82 -43.67 -21.66
CA ILE A 9 15.95 -44.55 -21.87
C ILE A 9 16.58 -44.78 -20.49
N ARG A 10 16.82 -46.07 -20.14
CA ARG A 10 17.58 -46.39 -18.94
C ARG A 10 19.03 -45.97 -19.09
N ARG A 11 19.64 -45.43 -18.02
CA ARG A 11 21.03 -44.92 -18.04
C ARG A 11 22.03 -45.95 -18.58
N GLU A 12 21.86 -47.20 -18.21
CA GLU A 12 22.70 -48.33 -18.63
C GLU A 12 22.60 -48.65 -20.14
N HIS A 13 21.52 -48.20 -20.77
CA HIS A 13 21.26 -48.46 -22.20
C HIS A 13 21.44 -47.19 -23.05
N LEU A 14 21.76 -46.06 -22.46
CA LEU A 14 22.00 -44.85 -23.20
C LEU A 14 23.39 -44.86 -23.85
N GLN A 15 23.40 -44.78 -25.14
CA GLN A 15 24.62 -44.46 -25.90
C GLN A 15 24.43 -43.09 -26.56
N TRP A 16 25.54 -42.40 -26.72
CA TRP A 16 25.52 -41.07 -27.33
C TRP A 16 26.85 -40.78 -28.04
N ALA A 17 26.78 -39.89 -29.03
CA ALA A 17 27.94 -39.31 -29.68
C ALA A 17 27.69 -37.82 -29.87
N CYS A 18 28.75 -37.02 -29.85
CA CYS A 18 28.65 -35.59 -30.12
C CYS A 18 29.76 -35.09 -31.03
N ALA A 19 29.45 -34.06 -31.81
CA ALA A 19 30.41 -33.31 -32.60
C ALA A 19 30.31 -31.83 -32.24
N LEU A 20 31.44 -31.21 -31.92
CA LEU A 20 31.55 -29.78 -31.69
C LEU A 20 31.87 -29.08 -33.01
N HIS A 21 30.98 -28.17 -33.42
CA HIS A 21 31.19 -27.30 -34.55
C HIS A 21 31.64 -25.91 -34.06
N GLN A 22 32.86 -25.53 -34.42
CA GLN A 22 33.45 -24.24 -34.01
C GLN A 22 33.30 -23.21 -35.15
N GLU A 23 32.07 -22.89 -35.50
CA GLU A 23 31.81 -21.78 -36.40
C GLU A 23 32.07 -20.45 -35.71
N LYS A 24 32.70 -19.48 -36.40
CA LYS A 24 33.28 -18.25 -35.85
C LYS A 24 32.30 -17.40 -35.05
N ASN A 25 31.00 -17.50 -35.32
CA ASN A 25 29.94 -16.72 -34.65
C ASN A 25 28.82 -17.58 -34.06
N HIS A 26 28.91 -18.90 -34.20
CA HIS A 26 27.84 -19.79 -33.79
C HIS A 26 28.39 -21.19 -33.36
N PRO A 27 29.23 -21.28 -32.32
CA PRO A 27 29.68 -22.55 -31.82
C PRO A 27 28.48 -23.35 -31.32
N HIS A 28 28.36 -24.59 -31.82
CA HIS A 28 27.25 -25.47 -31.42
C HIS A 28 27.69 -26.94 -31.41
N ILE A 29 26.92 -27.75 -30.69
CA ILE A 29 27.18 -29.18 -30.53
C ILE A 29 26.01 -29.95 -31.10
N HIS A 30 26.29 -30.87 -32.01
CA HIS A 30 25.36 -31.89 -32.43
C HIS A 30 25.46 -33.08 -31.47
N VAL A 31 24.36 -33.54 -30.94
CA VAL A 31 24.29 -34.70 -30.07
C VAL A 31 23.33 -35.73 -30.68
N VAL A 32 23.81 -36.92 -30.89
CA VAL A 32 23.00 -38.10 -31.28
C VAL A 32 22.97 -39.02 -30.07
N PHE A 33 21.82 -39.54 -29.72
CA PHE A 33 21.69 -40.51 -28.64
C PHE A 33 20.66 -41.58 -29.00
N TRP A 34 20.86 -42.82 -28.51
CA TRP A 34 20.00 -43.97 -28.79
C TRP A 34 19.95 -44.93 -27.61
N ASP A 35 18.91 -45.78 -27.60
CA ASP A 35 18.71 -46.85 -26.65
C ASP A 35 19.24 -48.18 -27.23
N THR A 36 20.18 -48.80 -26.54
CA THR A 36 20.71 -50.10 -26.93
C THR A 36 19.79 -51.26 -26.56
N SER A 37 18.78 -51.05 -25.73
CA SER A 37 17.85 -52.11 -25.30
C SER A 37 16.73 -52.39 -26.30
N SER A 38 16.62 -51.62 -27.38
CA SER A 38 15.53 -51.67 -28.37
C SER A 38 14.11 -51.59 -27.77
N ARG A 39 13.97 -51.08 -26.55
CA ARG A 39 12.67 -50.96 -25.83
C ARG A 39 11.88 -49.73 -26.22
N VAL A 40 12.53 -48.72 -26.79
CA VAL A 40 11.86 -47.48 -27.22
C VAL A 40 11.09 -47.79 -28.50
N LYS A 41 9.79 -48.02 -28.36
CA LYS A 41 8.89 -48.34 -29.48
C LYS A 41 8.54 -47.12 -30.35
N ASN A 42 8.61 -45.93 -29.79
CA ASN A 42 8.33 -44.70 -30.51
C ASN A 42 9.57 -43.80 -30.52
N PRO A 43 10.25 -43.65 -31.64
CA PRO A 43 11.44 -42.80 -31.75
C PRO A 43 11.10 -41.30 -31.76
N PHE A 44 9.83 -40.95 -31.76
CA PHE A 44 9.40 -39.57 -31.85
C PHE A 44 9.56 -38.85 -30.48
N THR A 45 10.43 -37.89 -30.44
CA THR A 45 10.62 -37.04 -29.26
C THR A 45 9.57 -35.90 -29.25
N PRO A 46 8.67 -35.86 -28.26
CA PRO A 46 7.69 -34.78 -28.18
C PRO A 46 8.39 -33.40 -28.12
N PRO A 47 7.83 -32.35 -28.74
CA PRO A 47 8.44 -31.00 -28.76
C PRO A 47 8.73 -30.41 -27.37
N SER A 48 8.05 -30.88 -26.34
CA SER A 48 8.27 -30.47 -24.93
C SER A 48 9.59 -31.00 -24.36
N VAL A 49 10.12 -32.14 -24.88
CA VAL A 49 11.33 -32.78 -24.36
C VAL A 49 12.59 -31.95 -24.63
N PRO A 50 12.87 -31.44 -25.84
CA PRO A 50 14.01 -30.55 -26.08
C PRO A 50 14.01 -29.32 -25.18
N ASN A 51 12.83 -28.71 -24.99
CA ASN A 51 12.70 -27.56 -24.08
C ASN A 51 12.98 -27.94 -22.62
N ALA A 52 12.55 -29.09 -22.16
CA ALA A 52 12.82 -29.59 -20.82
C ALA A 52 14.31 -29.89 -20.62
N ILE A 53 14.96 -30.49 -21.62
CA ILE A 53 16.41 -30.77 -21.62
C ILE A 53 17.19 -29.47 -21.58
N ARG A 54 16.86 -28.51 -22.44
CA ARG A 54 17.48 -27.16 -22.44
C ARG A 54 17.38 -26.48 -21.09
N LYS A 55 16.19 -26.44 -20.51
CA LYS A 55 15.98 -25.81 -19.18
C LYS A 55 16.82 -26.51 -18.10
N GLN A 56 16.95 -27.82 -18.18
CA GLN A 56 17.75 -28.55 -17.20
C GLN A 56 19.25 -28.32 -17.38
N LEU A 57 19.75 -28.34 -18.63
CA LEU A 57 21.14 -28.01 -18.93
C LEU A 57 21.52 -26.61 -18.44
N ILE A 58 20.64 -25.62 -18.66
CA ILE A 58 20.84 -24.26 -18.13
C ILE A 58 20.95 -24.28 -16.62
N LYS A 59 20.05 -25.00 -15.92
CA LYS A 59 20.09 -25.13 -14.46
C LYS A 59 21.36 -25.78 -13.96
N ASP A 60 21.81 -26.86 -14.61
CA ASP A 60 22.98 -27.62 -14.18
C ASP A 60 24.28 -26.86 -14.49
N THR A 61 24.35 -26.17 -15.64
CA THR A 61 25.54 -25.44 -16.07
C THR A 61 25.69 -24.09 -15.36
N PHE A 62 24.57 -23.41 -15.07
CA PHE A 62 24.56 -22.04 -14.52
C PHE A 62 23.96 -21.99 -13.13
N ALA A 63 24.02 -23.06 -12.35
CA ALA A 63 23.42 -23.16 -11.02
C ALA A 63 23.80 -21.97 -10.12
N ASP A 64 25.09 -21.62 -10.05
CA ASP A 64 25.58 -20.52 -9.21
C ASP A 64 25.11 -19.15 -9.72
N LYS A 65 25.10 -18.94 -11.05
CA LYS A 65 24.55 -17.70 -11.64
C LYS A 65 23.07 -17.55 -11.37
N ILE A 66 22.29 -18.63 -11.48
CA ILE A 66 20.85 -18.64 -11.19
C ILE A 66 20.61 -18.28 -9.72
N ARG A 67 21.43 -18.82 -8.80
CA ARG A 67 21.36 -18.50 -7.37
C ARG A 67 21.66 -17.02 -7.15
N ALA A 68 22.77 -16.51 -7.67
CA ALA A 68 23.18 -15.12 -7.55
C ALA A 68 22.12 -14.15 -8.13
N PHE A 69 21.55 -14.46 -9.30
CA PHE A 69 20.47 -13.67 -9.88
C PHE A 69 19.17 -13.74 -9.06
N GLY A 70 18.89 -14.91 -8.46
CA GLY A 70 17.77 -15.08 -7.53
C GLY A 70 17.91 -14.18 -6.28
N GLU A 71 19.10 -14.16 -5.69
CA GLU A 71 19.43 -13.31 -4.55
C GLU A 71 19.36 -11.83 -4.92
N GLN A 72 19.94 -11.43 -6.06
CA GLN A 72 19.88 -10.06 -6.57
C GLN A 72 18.43 -9.62 -6.81
N LYS A 73 17.59 -10.46 -7.41
CA LYS A 73 16.17 -10.19 -7.61
C LYS A 73 15.44 -9.99 -6.27
N ASN A 74 15.70 -10.84 -5.30
CA ASN A 74 15.07 -10.73 -3.98
C ASN A 74 15.50 -9.45 -3.27
N LYS A 75 16.78 -9.10 -3.36
CA LYS A 75 17.32 -7.85 -2.83
C LYS A 75 16.67 -6.64 -3.50
N SER A 76 16.68 -6.57 -4.84
CA SER A 76 16.05 -5.46 -5.56
C SER A 76 14.56 -5.31 -5.24
N ALA A 77 13.84 -6.41 -5.05
CA ALA A 77 12.45 -6.38 -4.63
C ALA A 77 12.28 -5.87 -3.19
N ALA A 78 13.21 -6.19 -2.29
CA ALA A 78 13.22 -5.68 -0.93
C ALA A 78 13.53 -4.18 -0.91
N ASP A 79 14.55 -3.75 -1.67
CA ASP A 79 14.94 -2.34 -1.79
C ASP A 79 13.80 -1.48 -2.36
N LEU A 80 13.08 -1.99 -3.38
CA LEU A 80 11.92 -1.31 -3.95
C LEU A 80 10.77 -1.16 -2.94
N ARG A 81 10.56 -2.17 -2.10
CA ARG A 81 9.56 -2.09 -1.02
C ARG A 81 10.00 -1.13 0.08
N SER A 82 11.28 -1.12 0.42
CA SER A 82 11.83 -0.22 1.45
C SER A 82 11.62 1.23 1.08
N ILE A 83 12.08 1.65 -0.09
CA ILE A 83 11.92 3.04 -0.53
C ILE A 83 10.44 3.44 -0.67
N SER A 84 9.57 2.50 -1.07
CA SER A 84 8.13 2.77 -1.12
C SER A 84 7.52 2.91 0.28
N ASN A 85 8.03 2.21 1.29
CA ASN A 85 7.61 2.40 2.68
C ASN A 85 8.13 3.73 3.24
N GLU A 86 9.39 4.10 2.93
CA GLU A 86 9.97 5.40 3.31
C GLU A 86 9.10 6.57 2.82
N LEU A 87 8.61 6.50 1.57
CA LEU A 87 7.66 7.50 1.04
C LEU A 87 6.33 7.53 1.82
N VAL A 88 5.82 6.39 2.27
CA VAL A 88 4.61 6.34 3.11
C VAL A 88 4.88 6.96 4.48
N ASP A 89 6.04 6.70 5.05
CA ASP A 89 6.44 7.22 6.35
C ASP A 89 6.69 8.74 6.29
N GLU A 90 7.32 9.25 5.23
CA GLU A 90 7.47 10.69 4.97
C GLU A 90 6.11 11.38 4.82
N PHE A 91 5.20 10.78 4.06
CA PHE A 91 3.82 11.26 3.92
C PHE A 91 3.10 11.32 5.27
N GLU A 92 3.21 10.29 6.10
CA GLU A 92 2.63 10.30 7.44
C GLU A 92 3.23 11.40 8.32
N GLN A 93 4.55 11.57 8.30
CA GLN A 93 5.22 12.63 9.05
C GLN A 93 4.81 14.01 8.59
N HIS A 94 4.61 14.22 7.28
CA HIS A 94 4.10 15.47 6.72
C HIS A 94 2.70 15.77 7.25
N LEU A 95 1.77 14.81 7.17
CA LEU A 95 0.42 14.99 7.68
C LEU A 95 0.37 15.27 9.20
N ARG A 96 1.24 14.63 9.99
CA ARG A 96 1.34 14.86 11.44
C ARG A 96 1.93 16.22 11.79
N ARG A 97 2.76 16.82 10.92
CA ARG A 97 3.29 18.17 11.07
C ARG A 97 2.23 19.24 10.84
N LEU A 98 1.20 18.94 10.05
CA LEU A 98 0.07 19.82 9.89
C LEU A 98 -0.68 19.92 11.23
N ASP A 99 -0.98 21.14 11.70
CA ASP A 99 -1.84 21.30 12.86
C ASP A 99 -3.24 20.72 12.56
N LYS A 100 -3.96 20.34 13.63
CA LYS A 100 -5.29 19.72 13.47
C LYS A 100 -6.27 20.59 12.69
N GLY A 101 -6.15 21.92 12.79
CA GLY A 101 -7.00 22.87 12.09
C GLY A 101 -6.70 22.92 10.59
N ARG A 102 -5.43 22.86 10.17
CA ARG A 102 -5.03 22.80 8.76
C ARG A 102 -5.48 21.48 8.13
N TYR A 103 -5.25 20.36 8.80
CA TYR A 103 -5.69 19.06 8.33
C TYR A 103 -7.22 18.97 8.16
N LYS A 104 -7.98 19.50 9.12
CA LYS A 104 -9.44 19.56 9.05
C LYS A 104 -9.92 20.38 7.85
N ARG A 105 -9.36 21.58 7.63
CA ARG A 105 -9.67 22.44 6.48
C ARG A 105 -9.31 21.77 5.15
N PHE A 106 -8.19 21.09 5.07
CA PHE A 106 -7.77 20.33 3.89
C PHE A 106 -8.79 19.23 3.54
N ARG A 107 -9.24 18.47 4.52
CA ARG A 107 -10.26 17.43 4.35
C ARG A 107 -11.61 18.03 3.90
N GLU A 108 -12.06 19.07 4.57
CA GLU A 108 -13.36 19.74 4.28
C GLU A 108 -13.37 20.40 2.90
N GLY A 109 -12.25 20.99 2.46
CA GLY A 109 -12.11 21.55 1.12
C GLY A 109 -12.18 20.49 0.00
N TYR A 110 -11.89 19.22 0.35
CA TYR A 110 -11.91 18.11 -0.59
C TYR A 110 -13.31 17.48 -0.76
N ASP A 111 -14.10 17.39 0.33
CA ASP A 111 -15.43 16.76 0.32
C ASP A 111 -16.47 17.56 -0.48
N GLU A 112 -16.27 18.84 -0.72
CA GLU A 112 -17.28 19.75 -1.28
C GLU A 112 -16.97 20.29 -2.69
N ASN A 113 -16.02 19.78 -3.46
CA ASN A 113 -15.59 20.39 -4.74
C ASN A 113 -15.20 21.88 -4.60
N ARG A 114 -14.77 22.33 -3.43
CA ARG A 114 -14.27 23.68 -3.23
C ARG A 114 -12.86 23.81 -3.79
N GLU A 115 -12.61 24.91 -4.48
CA GLU A 115 -11.25 25.39 -4.73
C GLU A 115 -10.55 25.49 -3.37
N LEU A 116 -9.36 24.84 -3.25
CA LEU A 116 -8.54 24.92 -2.05
C LEU A 116 -8.28 26.40 -1.76
N ASP A 117 -8.51 26.80 -0.51
CA ASP A 117 -8.25 28.16 -0.07
C ASP A 117 -6.78 28.51 -0.34
N GLU A 118 -6.49 29.62 -1.01
CA GLU A 118 -5.14 30.04 -1.41
C GLU A 118 -4.18 30.22 -0.22
N ASP A 119 -4.71 30.24 1.01
CA ASP A 119 -3.94 30.33 2.27
C ASP A 119 -3.34 28.98 2.74
N PHE A 120 -3.48 27.90 1.96
CA PHE A 120 -2.90 26.60 2.26
C PHE A 120 -1.48 26.53 1.68
N ASP A 121 -0.52 27.08 2.40
CA ASP A 121 0.90 26.98 2.06
C ASP A 121 1.48 25.70 2.67
N PHE A 122 1.76 24.74 1.81
CA PHE A 122 2.50 23.54 2.15
C PHE A 122 3.95 23.75 1.69
N ASP A 123 4.89 23.49 2.57
CA ASP A 123 6.33 23.68 2.30
C ASP A 123 6.91 22.70 1.24
N ASP A 124 6.17 21.62 0.89
CA ASP A 124 6.61 20.59 -0.05
C ASP A 124 5.54 20.28 -1.11
N GLU A 125 5.74 20.77 -2.31
CA GLU A 125 4.83 20.63 -3.47
C GLU A 125 4.54 19.16 -3.82
N VAL A 126 5.54 18.29 -3.70
CA VAL A 126 5.38 16.86 -4.03
C VAL A 126 4.47 16.16 -3.01
N LEU A 127 4.62 16.45 -1.73
CA LEU A 127 3.81 15.86 -0.67
C LEU A 127 2.38 16.40 -0.69
N ASN A 128 2.19 17.63 -1.08
CA ASN A 128 0.88 18.24 -1.26
C ASN A 128 0.09 17.62 -2.40
N GLU A 129 0.69 17.55 -3.58
CA GLU A 129 0.05 16.89 -4.73
C GLU A 129 -0.19 15.40 -4.45
N THR A 130 0.72 14.76 -3.70
CA THR A 130 0.54 13.39 -3.23
C THR A 130 -0.66 13.28 -2.30
N ALA A 131 -0.81 14.21 -1.34
CA ALA A 131 -1.94 14.24 -0.43
C ALA A 131 -3.27 14.39 -1.19
N ASP A 132 -3.32 15.31 -2.13
CA ASP A 132 -4.48 15.55 -2.99
C ASP A 132 -4.92 14.27 -3.73
N ARG A 133 -3.97 13.58 -4.35
CA ARG A 133 -4.24 12.32 -5.07
C ARG A 133 -4.69 11.20 -4.12
N VAL A 134 -4.07 11.10 -2.95
CA VAL A 134 -4.43 10.10 -1.93
C VAL A 134 -5.83 10.35 -1.37
N PHE A 135 -6.22 11.62 -1.17
CA PHE A 135 -7.60 11.98 -0.78
C PHE A 135 -8.62 11.57 -1.84
N ARG A 136 -8.34 11.82 -3.15
CA ARG A 136 -9.20 11.37 -4.27
C ARG A 136 -9.36 9.86 -4.27
N ILE A 137 -8.27 9.14 -4.10
CA ILE A 137 -8.30 7.68 -4.03
C ILE A 137 -9.17 7.24 -2.84
N LYS A 138 -8.98 7.84 -1.66
CA LYS A 138 -9.76 7.52 -0.46
C LYS A 138 -11.24 7.78 -0.65
N ALA A 139 -11.63 8.94 -1.21
CA ALA A 139 -13.01 9.29 -1.48
C ALA A 139 -13.70 8.34 -2.47
N ALA A 140 -12.94 7.78 -3.42
CA ALA A 140 -13.44 6.84 -4.41
C ALA A 140 -13.46 5.37 -3.94
N LEU A 141 -12.88 5.07 -2.77
CA LEU A 141 -12.87 3.72 -2.21
C LEU A 141 -14.23 3.35 -1.62
N PRO A 142 -14.66 2.08 -1.75
CA PRO A 142 -15.84 1.60 -1.04
C PRO A 142 -15.61 1.68 0.48
N PRO A 143 -16.66 1.98 1.27
CA PRO A 143 -16.54 2.20 2.72
C PRO A 143 -16.07 0.96 3.50
N THR A 144 -16.22 -0.22 2.91
CA THR A 144 -15.84 -1.51 3.53
C THR A 144 -15.06 -2.37 2.54
N GLY A 145 -14.10 -3.13 3.04
CA GLY A 145 -13.33 -4.09 2.24
C GLY A 145 -11.82 -4.01 2.48
N ARG A 146 -11.12 -5.02 1.94
CA ARG A 146 -9.65 -5.06 2.00
C ARG A 146 -9.04 -4.13 0.96
N ILE A 147 -8.27 -3.17 1.41
CA ILE A 147 -7.50 -2.27 0.52
C ILE A 147 -6.26 -3.03 0.02
N ALA A 148 -6.34 -3.55 -1.21
CA ALA A 148 -5.23 -4.17 -1.94
C ALA A 148 -5.41 -3.89 -3.43
N TYR A 149 -4.33 -3.54 -4.14
CA TYR A 149 -4.37 -3.09 -5.52
C TYR A 149 -5.19 -4.00 -6.46
N GLN A 150 -5.03 -5.31 -6.32
CA GLN A 150 -5.76 -6.27 -7.17
C GLN A 150 -7.28 -6.26 -6.98
N LEU A 151 -7.75 -5.87 -5.78
CA LEU A 151 -9.16 -5.88 -5.39
C LEU A 151 -9.86 -4.55 -5.65
N LEU A 152 -9.13 -3.51 -6.06
CA LEU A 152 -9.69 -2.19 -6.30
C LEU A 152 -10.59 -2.15 -7.54
N PRO A 153 -11.66 -1.33 -7.52
CA PRO A 153 -12.44 -1.03 -8.72
C PRO A 153 -11.57 -0.41 -9.83
N PRO A 154 -11.91 -0.58 -11.12
CA PRO A 154 -11.10 -0.07 -12.23
C PRO A 154 -10.78 1.42 -12.17
N LYS A 155 -11.75 2.26 -11.78
CA LYS A 155 -11.57 3.71 -11.62
C LYS A 155 -10.53 4.05 -10.52
N VAL A 156 -10.59 3.33 -9.42
CA VAL A 156 -9.65 3.52 -8.30
C VAL A 156 -8.26 3.02 -8.69
N LYS A 157 -8.17 1.90 -9.44
CA LYS A 157 -6.88 1.43 -9.98
C LYS A 157 -6.23 2.49 -10.84
N ALA A 158 -6.97 3.10 -11.77
CA ALA A 158 -6.45 4.15 -12.63
C ALA A 158 -5.88 5.33 -11.81
N ALA A 159 -6.60 5.78 -10.78
CA ALA A 159 -6.10 6.84 -9.90
C ALA A 159 -4.84 6.43 -9.11
N VAL A 160 -4.74 5.17 -8.69
CA VAL A 160 -3.52 4.65 -8.06
C VAL A 160 -2.37 4.59 -9.05
N ASP A 161 -2.62 4.15 -10.29
CA ASP A 161 -1.61 4.09 -11.34
C ASP A 161 -1.09 5.50 -11.70
N GLU A 162 -1.96 6.51 -11.75
CA GLU A 162 -1.59 7.92 -11.92
C GLU A 162 -0.72 8.43 -10.76
N LEU A 163 -1.05 8.05 -9.53
CA LEU A 163 -0.23 8.39 -8.37
C LEU A 163 1.14 7.71 -8.43
N VAL A 164 1.20 6.43 -8.80
CA VAL A 164 2.48 5.71 -9.00
C VAL A 164 3.32 6.40 -10.07
N ALA A 165 2.72 6.75 -11.20
CA ALA A 165 3.41 7.44 -12.29
C ALA A 165 3.94 8.83 -11.86
N TYR A 166 3.14 9.57 -11.10
CA TYR A 166 3.54 10.86 -10.52
C TYR A 166 4.74 10.70 -9.58
N LEU A 167 4.68 9.76 -8.64
CA LEU A 167 5.76 9.52 -7.67
C LEU A 167 7.05 9.02 -8.34
N LEU A 168 6.94 8.16 -9.36
CA LEU A 168 8.10 7.74 -10.14
C LEU A 168 8.77 8.92 -10.84
N LYS A 169 7.99 9.88 -11.37
CA LYS A 169 8.51 11.09 -12.01
C LYS A 169 9.14 12.04 -11.00
N SER A 170 8.53 12.20 -9.83
CA SER A 170 8.95 13.17 -8.82
C SER A 170 10.05 12.65 -7.90
N THR A 171 10.29 11.33 -7.84
CA THR A 171 11.26 10.69 -6.95
C THR A 171 12.27 9.85 -7.75
N PRO A 172 13.41 10.44 -8.17
CA PRO A 172 14.42 9.72 -8.95
C PRO A 172 14.94 8.44 -8.29
N ALA A 173 15.03 8.43 -6.95
CA ALA A 173 15.44 7.26 -6.19
C ALA A 173 14.47 6.08 -6.36
N LEU A 174 13.16 6.34 -6.36
CA LEU A 174 12.13 5.32 -6.60
C LEU A 174 12.21 4.78 -8.03
N GLN A 175 12.38 5.65 -9.01
CA GLN A 175 12.57 5.25 -10.42
C GLN A 175 13.80 4.37 -10.59
N LYS A 176 14.92 4.72 -9.96
CA LYS A 176 16.14 3.90 -9.98
C LYS A 176 15.92 2.50 -9.40
N ARG A 177 15.26 2.40 -8.25
CA ARG A 177 14.96 1.10 -7.63
C ARG A 177 14.00 0.25 -8.48
N LYS A 178 13.07 0.88 -9.18
CA LYS A 178 12.23 0.19 -10.18
C LYS A 178 13.07 -0.41 -11.29
N GLU A 179 13.99 0.34 -11.88
CA GLU A 179 14.89 -0.15 -12.93
C GLU A 179 15.81 -1.26 -12.42
N ASP A 180 16.41 -1.13 -11.24
CA ASP A 180 17.24 -2.19 -10.62
C ASP A 180 16.45 -3.50 -10.48
N TYR A 181 15.16 -3.42 -10.12
CA TYR A 181 14.29 -4.58 -10.04
C TYR A 181 14.05 -5.21 -11.42
N ILE A 182 13.72 -4.41 -12.43
CA ILE A 182 13.50 -4.87 -13.81
C ILE A 182 14.76 -5.54 -14.34
N GLU A 183 15.91 -4.89 -14.22
CA GLU A 183 17.19 -5.43 -14.69
C GLU A 183 17.57 -6.74 -14.01
N SER A 184 17.35 -6.84 -12.70
CA SER A 184 17.64 -8.07 -11.96
C SER A 184 16.81 -9.26 -12.47
N LYS A 185 15.57 -9.03 -12.89
CA LYS A 185 14.71 -10.03 -13.51
C LYS A 185 15.11 -10.33 -14.95
N MET A 186 15.49 -9.28 -15.71
CA MET A 186 15.96 -9.45 -17.09
C MET A 186 17.23 -10.29 -17.19
N LYS A 187 18.21 -10.13 -16.28
CA LYS A 187 19.41 -10.97 -16.22
C LYS A 187 19.06 -12.46 -16.15
N MET A 188 18.07 -12.81 -15.36
CA MET A 188 17.60 -14.20 -15.28
C MET A 188 16.86 -14.64 -16.56
N ALA A 189 16.02 -13.77 -17.14
CA ALA A 189 15.29 -14.07 -18.36
C ALA A 189 16.23 -14.31 -19.54
N VAL A 190 17.22 -13.44 -19.71
CA VAL A 190 18.25 -13.56 -20.77
C VAL A 190 19.01 -14.89 -20.68
N LEU A 191 19.30 -15.38 -19.47
CA LEU A 191 19.97 -16.67 -19.28
C LEU A 191 19.19 -17.84 -19.91
N TYR A 192 17.87 -17.77 -19.90
CA TYR A 192 17.01 -18.80 -20.54
C TYR A 192 16.84 -18.56 -22.06
N GLY A 193 17.28 -17.40 -22.56
CA GLY A 193 17.21 -17.02 -23.96
C GLY A 193 15.79 -16.69 -24.43
N GLY A 194 15.69 -16.12 -25.61
CA GLY A 194 14.44 -15.69 -26.23
C GLY A 194 14.75 -14.75 -27.38
N SER A 195 13.77 -14.51 -28.25
CA SER A 195 13.89 -13.43 -29.26
C SER A 195 13.89 -12.08 -28.59
N ASP A 196 14.42 -11.05 -29.26
CA ASP A 196 14.43 -9.68 -28.76
C ASP A 196 13.02 -9.17 -28.47
N GLU A 197 12.06 -9.52 -29.31
CA GLU A 197 10.65 -9.21 -29.12
C GLU A 197 10.06 -9.84 -27.84
N TYR A 198 10.38 -11.12 -27.60
CA TYR A 198 9.98 -11.81 -26.37
C TYR A 198 10.60 -11.16 -25.12
N LEU A 199 11.88 -10.81 -25.19
CA LEU A 199 12.58 -10.16 -24.08
C LEU A 199 12.03 -8.76 -23.81
N ALA A 200 11.67 -8.01 -24.84
CA ALA A 200 11.00 -6.71 -24.70
C ALA A 200 9.64 -6.86 -23.99
N GLY A 201 8.81 -7.80 -24.42
CA GLY A 201 7.54 -8.10 -23.75
C GLY A 201 7.68 -8.55 -22.28
N LEU A 202 8.79 -9.25 -21.96
CA LEU A 202 9.12 -9.59 -20.57
C LEU A 202 9.51 -8.36 -19.75
N ARG A 203 10.24 -7.40 -20.33
CA ARG A 203 10.62 -6.16 -19.68
C ARG A 203 9.37 -5.36 -19.29
N ASP A 204 8.42 -5.20 -20.20
CA ASP A 204 7.14 -4.53 -19.93
C ASP A 204 6.34 -5.22 -18.83
N ARG A 205 6.29 -6.54 -18.87
CA ARG A 205 5.66 -7.34 -17.81
C ARG A 205 6.32 -7.10 -16.45
N PHE A 206 7.64 -7.07 -16.38
CA PHE A 206 8.38 -6.83 -15.14
C PHE A 206 8.22 -5.41 -14.63
N ALA A 207 8.12 -4.44 -15.54
CA ALA A 207 7.76 -3.07 -15.20
C ALA A 207 6.38 -3.01 -14.53
N GLY A 208 5.36 -3.63 -15.11
CA GLY A 208 4.03 -3.71 -14.50
C GLY A 208 3.99 -4.48 -13.18
N GLU A 209 4.88 -5.47 -12.96
CA GLU A 209 5.02 -6.13 -11.66
C GLU A 209 5.65 -5.19 -10.62
N ALA A 210 6.65 -4.38 -10.99
CA ALA A 210 7.24 -3.36 -10.13
C ALA A 210 6.20 -2.30 -9.74
N ASP A 211 5.43 -1.80 -10.69
CA ASP A 211 4.35 -0.84 -10.43
C ASP A 211 3.31 -1.37 -9.43
N LYS A 212 2.95 -2.65 -9.53
CA LYS A 212 2.06 -3.28 -8.55
C LYS A 212 2.68 -3.38 -7.15
N ILE A 213 4.00 -3.60 -7.06
CA ILE A 213 4.70 -3.59 -5.76
C ILE A 213 4.61 -2.20 -5.14
N ILE A 214 4.92 -1.15 -5.90
CA ILE A 214 4.84 0.25 -5.47
C ILE A 214 3.39 0.59 -5.08
N ALA A 215 2.42 0.31 -5.95
CA ALA A 215 1.00 0.59 -5.73
C ALA A 215 0.48 -0.02 -4.42
N ASN A 216 0.81 -1.29 -4.13
CA ASN A 216 0.40 -1.93 -2.88
C ASN A 216 1.00 -1.28 -1.64
N ARG A 217 2.19 -0.66 -1.73
CA ARG A 217 2.83 0.06 -0.62
C ARG A 217 2.23 1.45 -0.46
N ILE A 218 2.06 2.18 -1.56
CA ILE A 218 1.44 3.52 -1.57
C ILE A 218 0.01 3.49 -1.04
N LEU A 219 -0.73 2.40 -1.22
CA LEU A 219 -2.03 2.22 -0.56
C LEU A 219 -1.94 2.25 0.98
N GLY A 220 -0.73 2.16 1.55
CA GLY A 220 -0.46 2.47 2.95
C GLY A 220 -0.81 3.92 3.30
N MET A 221 -0.59 4.88 2.40
CA MET A 221 -0.95 6.30 2.59
C MET A 221 -2.45 6.47 2.82
N VAL A 222 -3.27 5.76 2.06
CA VAL A 222 -4.74 5.77 2.22
C VAL A 222 -5.16 5.23 3.59
N LYS A 223 -4.47 4.20 4.08
CA LYS A 223 -4.72 3.65 5.43
C LYS A 223 -4.29 4.61 6.51
N THR A 224 -3.17 5.31 6.32
CA THR A 224 -2.71 6.36 7.24
C THR A 224 -3.73 7.48 7.37
N LEU A 225 -4.27 7.98 6.23
CA LEU A 225 -5.37 8.93 6.25
C LEU A 225 -6.60 8.40 7.01
N GLY A 226 -6.99 7.15 6.79
CA GLY A 226 -8.11 6.53 7.51
C GLY A 226 -7.89 6.49 9.02
N ARG A 227 -6.66 6.20 9.45
CA ARG A 227 -6.29 6.20 10.87
C ARG A 227 -6.32 7.60 11.48
N LEU A 228 -5.73 8.59 10.81
CA LEU A 228 -5.74 9.98 11.27
C LEU A 228 -7.16 10.55 11.36
N ASP A 229 -8.02 10.27 10.39
CA ASP A 229 -9.44 10.62 10.45
C ASP A 229 -10.13 9.99 11.65
N SER A 230 -9.87 8.71 11.92
CA SER A 230 -10.44 8.00 13.07
C SER A 230 -9.97 8.60 14.40
N GLU A 231 -8.69 8.99 14.48
CA GLU A 231 -8.12 9.65 15.66
C GLU A 231 -8.82 11.01 15.92
N LEU A 232 -9.00 11.83 14.87
CA LEU A 232 -9.68 13.12 14.95
C LEU A 232 -11.15 12.97 15.33
N HIS A 233 -11.89 12.06 14.68
CA HIS A 233 -13.29 11.78 15.04
C HIS A 233 -13.43 11.25 16.45
N SER A 234 -12.48 10.44 16.93
CA SER A 234 -12.46 9.97 18.31
C SER A 234 -12.33 11.11 19.29
N GLU A 235 -11.45 12.10 19.03
CA GLU A 235 -11.30 13.27 19.89
C GLU A 235 -12.55 14.16 19.89
N GLU A 236 -13.14 14.42 18.72
CA GLU A 236 -14.39 15.17 18.59
C GLU A 236 -15.55 14.45 19.29
N TYR A 237 -15.65 13.13 19.13
CA TYR A 237 -16.65 12.31 19.81
C TYR A 237 -16.46 12.34 21.32
N HIS A 238 -15.23 12.22 21.82
CA HIS A 238 -14.95 12.32 23.26
C HIS A 238 -15.19 13.71 23.81
N ALA A 239 -14.95 14.76 23.02
CA ALA A 239 -15.29 16.14 23.42
C ALA A 239 -16.80 16.34 23.49
N ALA A 240 -17.54 15.91 22.46
CA ALA A 240 -19.00 15.98 22.44
C ALA A 240 -19.63 15.15 23.57
N ARG A 241 -19.08 13.97 23.82
CA ARG A 241 -19.54 13.10 24.93
C ARG A 241 -19.28 13.72 26.31
N ARG A 242 -18.13 14.35 26.51
CA ARG A 242 -17.82 15.09 27.75
C ARG A 242 -18.81 16.25 27.97
N SER A 243 -19.10 17.02 26.91
CA SER A 243 -20.09 18.09 26.95
C SER A 243 -21.48 17.56 27.30
N TYR A 244 -21.92 16.48 26.64
CA TYR A 244 -23.20 15.85 26.88
C TYR A 244 -23.33 15.35 28.33
N TYR A 245 -22.31 14.67 28.87
CA TYR A 245 -22.35 14.23 30.27
C TYR A 245 -22.29 15.39 31.25
N ALA A 246 -21.54 16.44 30.94
CA ALA A 246 -21.54 17.64 31.79
C ALA A 246 -22.90 18.29 31.81
N GLU A 247 -23.60 18.36 30.68
CA GLU A 247 -24.98 18.89 30.60
C GLU A 247 -25.98 18.00 31.35
N GLN A 248 -25.86 16.66 31.21
CA GLN A 248 -26.71 15.70 31.96
C GLN A 248 -26.49 15.79 33.47
N MET A 249 -25.24 15.84 33.92
CA MET A 249 -24.92 16.02 35.33
C MET A 249 -25.44 17.34 35.87
N LEU A 250 -25.41 18.40 35.03
CA LEU A 250 -25.99 19.69 35.38
C LEU A 250 -27.52 19.58 35.55
N MET A 251 -28.20 18.93 34.62
CA MET A 251 -29.65 18.75 34.69
C MET A 251 -30.07 17.94 35.93
N GLU A 252 -29.35 16.86 36.24
CA GLU A 252 -29.57 16.09 37.46
C GLU A 252 -29.29 16.90 38.72
N ALA A 253 -28.22 17.74 38.72
CA ALA A 253 -27.94 18.65 39.82
C ALA A 253 -29.04 19.70 39.99
N LEU A 254 -29.58 20.27 38.89
CA LEU A 254 -30.70 21.19 38.89
C LEU A 254 -31.98 20.56 39.43
N ASP A 255 -32.27 19.30 39.05
CA ASP A 255 -33.43 18.58 39.55
C ASP A 255 -33.29 18.28 41.05
N MET A 256 -32.10 17.90 41.49
CA MET A 256 -31.79 17.72 42.93
C MET A 256 -31.90 19.04 43.69
N LEU A 257 -31.39 20.17 43.11
CA LEU A 257 -31.53 21.50 43.70
C LEU A 257 -32.97 21.97 43.75
N SER A 258 -33.79 21.58 42.77
CA SER A 258 -35.24 21.87 42.79
C SER A 258 -35.96 21.16 43.91
N LEU A 259 -35.49 19.98 44.30
CA LEU A 259 -36.00 19.20 45.45
C LEU A 259 -35.51 19.79 46.80
N LEU A 260 -34.23 20.26 46.82
CA LEU A 260 -33.60 20.79 48.02
C LEU A 260 -34.02 22.26 48.30
N SER A 261 -34.41 23.04 47.26
CA SER A 261 -34.86 24.42 47.41
C SER A 261 -36.21 24.53 48.21
N ARG A 262 -36.89 23.40 48.36
CA ARG A 262 -38.02 23.35 49.28
C ARG A 262 -37.59 23.30 50.75
N GLU A 263 -36.30 23.03 51.04
CA GLU A 263 -35.84 22.88 52.45
C GLU A 263 -34.74 23.84 52.92
N ASN A 264 -33.86 24.41 52.08
CA ASN A 264 -32.81 25.34 52.57
C ASN A 264 -32.07 26.16 51.49
N ASN A 265 -32.28 27.51 51.45
CA ASN A 265 -31.62 28.45 50.56
C ASN A 265 -30.09 28.62 50.75
N ARG A 266 -29.50 28.11 51.80
CA ARG A 266 -28.07 28.27 52.14
C ARG A 266 -27.09 27.30 51.44
N ARG A 267 -27.54 26.23 50.86
CA ARG A 267 -26.67 25.24 50.18
C ARG A 267 -26.48 25.52 48.71
N PHE A 268 -27.21 26.49 48.15
CA PHE A 268 -27.27 26.77 46.72
C PHE A 268 -25.99 27.44 46.19
N GLU A 269 -25.40 28.39 46.91
CA GLU A 269 -24.21 29.13 46.51
C GLU A 269 -22.96 28.23 46.41
N ASN A 270 -22.80 27.30 47.32
CA ASN A 270 -21.66 26.40 47.35
C ASN A 270 -21.67 25.33 46.24
N LEU A 271 -22.83 25.01 45.67
CA LEU A 271 -22.95 23.98 44.60
C LEU A 271 -22.74 24.60 43.18
N THR A 272 -23.17 25.85 43.00
CA THR A 272 -22.93 26.61 41.77
C THR A 272 -21.46 26.91 41.56
N ASP A 273 -20.72 27.19 42.62
CA ASP A 273 -19.26 27.41 42.56
C ASP A 273 -18.47 26.11 42.31
N ALA A 274 -18.93 24.98 42.81
CA ALA A 274 -18.29 23.69 42.59
C ALA A 274 -18.50 23.14 41.17
N ILE A 275 -19.61 23.46 40.49
CA ILE A 275 -19.97 23.00 39.15
C ILE A 275 -19.50 23.98 38.05
N GLY A 276 -19.21 25.23 38.42
CA GLY A 276 -19.03 26.38 37.50
C GLY A 276 -17.77 26.35 36.61
N GLY A 277 -16.83 25.46 36.84
CA GLY A 277 -15.55 25.42 36.10
C GLY A 277 -15.63 24.97 34.64
N ASP A 278 -16.49 23.99 34.33
CA ASP A 278 -16.42 23.23 33.04
C ASP A 278 -17.70 23.29 32.18
N LEU A 279 -18.59 24.23 32.43
CA LEU A 279 -19.87 24.32 31.71
C LEU A 279 -19.76 25.06 30.38
N SER A 280 -20.39 24.54 29.33
CA SER A 280 -20.55 25.24 28.05
C SER A 280 -21.36 26.53 28.22
N LYS A 281 -21.19 27.53 27.32
CA LYS A 281 -21.94 28.80 27.37
C LYS A 281 -23.45 28.57 27.27
N GLU A 282 -23.87 27.58 26.51
CA GLU A 282 -25.26 27.17 26.30
C GLU A 282 -25.86 26.60 27.60
N ALA A 283 -25.14 25.72 28.29
CA ALA A 283 -25.57 25.15 29.55
C ALA A 283 -25.67 26.20 30.64
N LYS A 284 -24.74 27.18 30.68
CA LYS A 284 -24.82 28.34 31.61
C LYS A 284 -26.04 29.21 31.32
N LYS A 285 -26.37 29.41 30.03
CA LYS A 285 -27.54 30.22 29.64
C LYS A 285 -28.85 29.51 29.96
N GLU A 286 -28.93 28.23 29.76
CA GLU A 286 -30.11 27.41 30.09
C GLU A 286 -30.33 27.29 31.61
N LEU A 287 -29.25 27.17 32.38
CA LEU A 287 -29.25 27.27 33.82
C LEU A 287 -29.85 28.60 34.30
N PHE A 288 -29.37 29.72 33.72
CA PHE A 288 -29.83 31.05 34.06
C PHE A 288 -31.33 31.26 33.77
N LEU A 289 -31.80 30.79 32.59
CA LEU A 289 -33.22 30.88 32.20
C LEU A 289 -34.11 30.04 33.13
N LYS A 290 -33.70 28.81 33.46
CA LYS A 290 -34.46 27.95 34.41
C LYS A 290 -34.48 28.50 35.82
N LEU A 291 -33.46 29.24 36.25
CA LEU A 291 -33.43 29.92 37.53
C LEU A 291 -34.40 31.14 37.57
N GLN A 292 -34.48 31.90 36.47
CA GLN A 292 -35.44 33.01 36.30
C GLN A 292 -36.89 32.50 36.30
N ASP A 293 -37.22 31.44 35.56
CA ASP A 293 -38.55 30.86 35.49
C ASP A 293 -39.06 30.32 36.85
N LYS A 294 -38.15 30.03 37.78
CA LYS A 294 -38.49 29.55 39.12
C LYS A 294 -38.57 30.67 40.18
N GLY A 295 -38.50 31.94 39.76
CA GLY A 295 -38.70 33.09 40.63
C GLY A 295 -37.55 33.42 41.58
N TYR A 296 -36.34 32.96 41.27
CA TYR A 296 -35.14 33.37 41.97
C TYR A 296 -34.56 34.59 41.27
N GLU A 297 -35.10 35.75 41.55
CA GLU A 297 -34.48 37.05 41.25
C GLU A 297 -33.39 37.34 42.29
N HIS A 298 -32.30 37.91 41.82
CA HIS A 298 -31.20 38.42 42.67
C HIS A 298 -31.62 39.59 43.53
#